data_411f0549809fd0dbc468b803c025355a
#
_entry.id   411f0549809fd0dbc468b803c025355a
#
_cell.length_a   1.000
_cell.length_b   1.000
_cell.length_c   1.000
_cell.angle_alpha   90.00
_cell.angle_beta   90.00
_cell.angle_gamma   90.00
#
_symmetry.space_group_name_H-M   'P 1'
#
loop_
_entity.id
_entity.type
_entity.pdbx_description
1 polymer ?
#
loop_
_entity_poly.entity_id
_entity_poly.type
_entity_poly.pdbx_seq_one_letter_code
_entity_poly.pdbx_strand_id
1 'polypeptide(L)' 'MSTHRRAVLNLYKTLLYLGRDWPQGYDLFRKRLYKVFTKNSEESDPEKIEVMIKHGEFVAKEIEALYKLKKYRAMKHRI' A
#
# COMPACT_ATOMS: atom_id res chain seq x y z
N MET A 1 -15.82 -8.85 16.84
CA MET A 1 -15.18 -9.06 15.60
C MET A 1 -15.32 -7.91 14.70
N SER A 2 -14.25 -7.31 14.40
CA SER A 2 -14.36 -6.06 13.71
C SER A 2 -14.24 -6.26 12.20
N THR A 3 -15.13 -5.64 11.49
CA THR A 3 -15.05 -5.50 10.04
C THR A 3 -13.72 -4.90 9.61
N HIS A 4 -13.06 -4.19 10.52
CA HIS A 4 -11.77 -3.56 10.23
C HIS A 4 -10.64 -4.55 9.98
N ARG A 5 -10.67 -5.70 10.64
CA ARG A 5 -9.62 -6.71 10.46
C ARG A 5 -9.54 -7.17 9.02
N ARG A 6 -10.69 -7.41 8.39
CA ARG A 6 -10.74 -7.84 7.00
C ARG A 6 -10.25 -6.75 6.06
N ALA A 7 -10.69 -5.52 6.32
CA ALA A 7 -10.26 -4.37 5.51
C ALA A 7 -8.75 -4.16 5.61
N VAL A 8 -8.19 -4.29 6.81
CA VAL A 8 -6.76 -4.16 7.04
C VAL A 8 -5.98 -5.25 6.30
N LEU A 9 -6.45 -6.49 6.38
CA LEU A 9 -5.79 -7.60 5.67
C LEU A 9 -5.84 -7.42 4.17
N ASN A 10 -6.99 -6.98 3.65
CA ASN A 10 -7.13 -6.74 2.22
C ASN A 10 -6.21 -5.62 1.75
N LEU A 11 -6.10 -4.56 2.53
CA LEU A 11 -5.20 -3.45 2.23
C LEU A 11 -3.75 -3.92 2.23
N TYR A 12 -3.35 -4.72 3.22
CA TYR A 12 -2.00 -5.27 3.31
C TYR A 12 -1.67 -6.08 2.06
N LYS A 13 -2.57 -6.96 1.65
CA LYS A 13 -2.38 -7.79 0.45
C LYS A 13 -2.26 -6.94 -0.81
N THR A 14 -3.11 -5.91 -0.92
CA THR A 14 -3.07 -5.00 -2.07
C THR A 14 -1.73 -4.28 -2.15
N LEU A 15 -1.25 -3.77 -1.03
CA LEU A 15 0.02 -3.07 -1.00
C LEU A 15 1.19 -4.00 -1.28
N LEU A 16 1.14 -5.24 -0.78
CA LEU A 16 2.17 -6.24 -1.11
C LEU A 16 2.21 -6.52 -2.60
N TYR A 17 1.05 -6.66 -3.22
CA TYR A 17 0.96 -6.89 -4.66
C TYR A 17 1.58 -5.72 -5.44
N LEU A 18 1.25 -4.50 -5.04
CA LEU A 18 1.81 -3.31 -5.68
C LEU A 18 3.31 -3.19 -5.48
N GLY A 19 3.81 -3.68 -4.35
CA GLY A 19 5.22 -3.59 -4.03
C GLY A 19 6.12 -4.45 -4.91
N ARG A 20 5.55 -5.37 -5.69
CA ARG A 20 6.34 -6.23 -6.59
C ARG A 20 7.17 -5.44 -7.59
N ASP A 21 6.64 -4.30 -8.03
CA ASP A 21 7.31 -3.47 -9.03
C ASP A 21 8.01 -2.27 -8.41
N TRP A 22 8.21 -2.29 -7.09
CA TRP A 22 8.84 -1.17 -6.39
C TRP A 22 10.28 -0.99 -6.85
N PRO A 23 10.69 0.25 -7.23
CA PRO A 23 12.01 0.50 -7.81
C PRO A 23 13.18 0.08 -6.93
N GLN A 24 13.03 0.18 -5.62
CA GLN A 24 14.09 -0.15 -4.67
C GLN A 24 14.08 -1.61 -4.25
N GLY A 25 13.17 -2.40 -4.81
CA GLY A 25 13.09 -3.82 -4.55
C GLY A 25 11.94 -4.21 -3.64
N TYR A 26 11.36 -5.37 -3.94
CA TYR A 26 10.21 -5.89 -3.22
C TYR A 26 10.53 -6.17 -1.75
N ASP A 27 11.71 -6.72 -1.48
CA ASP A 27 12.08 -7.08 -0.10
C ASP A 27 12.09 -5.87 0.83
N LEU A 28 12.61 -4.75 0.37
CA LEU A 28 12.63 -3.53 1.15
C LEU A 28 11.21 -3.01 1.38
N PHE A 29 10.40 -3.02 0.33
CA PHE A 29 9.00 -2.61 0.41
C PHE A 29 8.24 -3.47 1.42
N ARG A 30 8.38 -4.78 1.30
CA ARG A 30 7.71 -5.75 2.18
C ARG A 30 8.08 -5.54 3.65
N LYS A 31 9.36 -5.35 3.92
CA LYS A 31 9.83 -5.14 5.29
C LYS A 31 9.26 -3.86 5.89
N ARG A 32 9.25 -2.78 5.12
CA ARG A 32 8.70 -1.50 5.59
C ARG A 32 7.20 -1.61 5.83
N LEU A 33 6.50 -2.26 4.92
CA LEU A 33 5.05 -2.45 5.03
C LEU A 33 4.71 -3.27 6.29
N TYR A 34 5.41 -4.37 6.50
CA TYR A 34 5.21 -5.21 7.66
C TYR A 34 5.44 -4.43 8.95
N LYS A 35 6.49 -3.63 8.99
CA LYS A 35 6.83 -2.82 10.16
C LYS A 35 5.72 -1.84 10.49
N VAL A 36 5.20 -1.15 9.50
CA VAL A 36 4.12 -0.18 9.68
C VAL A 36 2.85 -0.87 10.18
N PHE A 37 2.47 -1.97 9.56
CA PHE A 37 1.25 -2.68 9.96
C PHE A 37 1.38 -3.30 11.33
N THR A 38 2.55 -3.81 11.68
CA THR A 38 2.80 -4.37 13.01
C THR A 38 2.73 -3.29 14.07
N LYS A 39 3.33 -2.14 13.80
CA LYS A 39 3.30 -1.02 14.73
C LYS A 39 1.87 -0.56 15.01
N ASN A 40 1.03 -0.55 13.98
CA ASN A 40 -0.35 -0.09 14.10
C ASN A 40 -1.33 -1.17 14.51
N SER A 41 -0.88 -2.42 14.67
CA SER A 41 -1.76 -3.54 15.00
C SER A 41 -2.35 -3.45 16.39
N GLU A 42 -1.74 -2.68 17.27
CA GLU A 42 -2.22 -2.51 18.64
C GLU A 42 -3.30 -1.43 18.76
N GLU A 43 -3.56 -0.69 17.70
CA GLU A 43 -4.58 0.34 17.74
C GLU A 43 -5.96 -0.28 17.87
N SER A 44 -6.71 0.16 18.86
CA SER A 44 -8.05 -0.36 19.13
C SER A 44 -9.18 0.64 18.87
N ASP A 45 -8.84 1.91 18.65
CA ASP A 45 -9.84 2.94 18.38
C ASP A 45 -10.35 2.80 16.94
N PRO A 46 -11.67 2.50 16.75
CA PRO A 46 -12.22 2.32 15.41
C PRO A 46 -12.04 3.52 14.49
N GLU A 47 -12.14 4.73 15.03
CA GLU A 47 -11.97 5.93 14.22
C GLU A 47 -10.55 6.06 13.68
N LYS A 48 -9.56 5.77 14.52
CA LYS A 48 -8.16 5.80 14.10
C LYS A 48 -7.86 4.72 13.09
N ILE A 49 -8.43 3.54 13.28
CA ILE A 49 -8.26 2.43 12.34
C ILE A 49 -8.83 2.81 10.97
N GLU A 50 -10.01 3.42 10.93
CA GLU A 50 -10.59 3.87 9.68
C GLU A 50 -9.74 4.90 8.96
N VAL A 51 -9.17 5.86 9.70
CA VAL A 51 -8.28 6.86 9.13
C VAL A 51 -7.04 6.20 8.55
N MET A 52 -6.47 5.21 9.25
CA MET A 52 -5.31 4.48 8.76
C MET A 52 -5.62 3.69 7.50
N ILE A 53 -6.79 3.07 7.43
CA ILE A 53 -7.21 2.32 6.25
C ILE A 53 -7.36 3.25 5.06
N LYS A 54 -8.03 4.38 5.24
CA LYS A 54 -8.20 5.38 4.18
C LYS A 54 -6.88 5.92 3.69
N HIS A 55 -5.96 6.17 4.61
CA HIS A 55 -4.62 6.62 4.25
C HIS A 55 -3.89 5.56 3.42
N GLY A 56 -3.98 4.30 3.83
CA GLY A 56 -3.36 3.20 3.09
C GLY A 56 -3.95 3.04 1.70
N GLU A 57 -5.26 3.19 1.57
CA GLU A 57 -5.92 3.13 0.27
C GLU A 57 -5.45 4.28 -0.63
N PHE A 58 -5.27 5.46 -0.07
CA PHE A 58 -4.76 6.61 -0.79
C PHE A 58 -3.33 6.35 -1.28
N VAL A 59 -2.49 5.78 -0.41
CA VAL A 59 -1.11 5.42 -0.78
C VAL A 59 -1.10 4.40 -1.91
N ALA A 60 -1.99 3.41 -1.85
CA ALA A 60 -2.11 2.41 -2.92
C ALA A 60 -2.43 3.06 -4.26
N LYS A 61 -3.36 4.00 -4.26
CA LYS A 61 -3.72 4.74 -5.48
C LYS A 61 -2.56 5.58 -6.00
N GLU A 62 -1.80 6.19 -5.10
CA GLU A 62 -0.63 6.97 -5.50
C GLU A 62 0.43 6.08 -6.14
N ILE A 63 0.68 4.90 -5.59
CA ILE A 63 1.63 3.95 -6.15
C ILE A 63 1.19 3.50 -7.54
N GLU A 64 -0.10 3.17 -7.70
CA GLU A 64 -0.65 2.81 -9.00
C GLU A 64 -0.47 3.94 -10.01
N ALA A 65 -0.72 5.17 -9.59
CA ALA A 65 -0.58 6.33 -10.46
C ALA A 65 0.88 6.52 -10.89
N LEU A 66 1.83 6.31 -9.98
CA LEU A 66 3.24 6.39 -10.30
C LEU A 66 3.66 5.35 -11.32
N TYR A 67 3.15 4.12 -11.19
CA TYR A 67 3.45 3.06 -12.15
C TYR A 67 2.89 3.40 -13.55
N LYS A 68 1.66 3.91 -13.60
CA LYS A 68 1.05 4.32 -14.86
C LYS A 68 1.82 5.45 -15.51
N LEU A 69 2.23 6.43 -14.74
CA LEU A 69 3.00 7.56 -15.25
C LEU A 69 4.35 7.11 -15.81
N LYS A 70 5.02 6.21 -15.10
CA LYS A 70 6.30 5.65 -15.51
C LYS A 70 6.16 4.89 -16.83
N LYS A 71 5.11 4.09 -16.95
CA LYS A 71 4.81 3.35 -18.17
C LYS A 71 4.53 4.30 -19.33
N TYR A 72 3.77 5.35 -19.09
CA TYR A 72 3.45 6.35 -20.10
C TYR A 72 4.72 7.03 -20.61
N ARG A 73 5.63 7.41 -19.71
CA ARG A 73 6.88 8.04 -20.08
C ARG A 73 7.75 7.11 -20.93
N ALA A 74 7.80 5.84 -20.57
CA ALA A 74 8.55 4.85 -21.33
C ALA A 74 7.99 4.70 -22.75
N MET A 75 6.66 4.69 -22.88
CA MET A 75 6.01 4.61 -24.19
C MET A 75 6.27 5.85 -25.03
N LYS A 76 6.28 7.01 -24.40
CA LYS A 76 6.52 8.29 -25.09
C LYS A 76 7.94 8.36 -25.65
N HIS A 77 8.90 7.75 -24.99
CA HIS A 77 10.30 7.73 -25.45
C HIS A 77 10.54 6.77 -26.62
N ARG A 78 9.60 5.88 -26.90
CA ARG A 78 9.74 4.93 -28.00
C ARG A 78 9.27 5.47 -29.34
N ILE A 79 8.66 6.62 -29.33
CA ILE A 79 8.23 7.31 -30.54
C ILE A 79 9.31 8.30 -30.95
#